data_cdcee3aed5c3af4b3d8023f4cab877ac
#
_entry.id   cdcee3aed5c3af4b3d8023f4cab877ac
#
_cell.length_a   1.000
_cell.length_b   1.000
_cell.length_c   1.000
_cell.angle_alpha   90.00
_cell.angle_beta   90.00
_cell.angle_gamma   90.00
#
_symmetry.space_group_name_H-M   'P 1'
#
loop_
_entity.id
_entity.type
_entity.pdbx_description
1 polymer ?
#
loop_
_entity_poly.entity_id
_entity_poly.type
_entity_poly.pdbx_seq_one_letter_code
_entity_poly.pdbx_strand_id
1 'polypeptide(L)'
;MLAHLDIDEKSNEIPAAQVLLASLGIPAPLVTLDALHCQKKTFEAGATADATLIVQVKDNQPTLHQQAQDICTTEAQLSQASSRDKGRGRDETRVVTVFDPGEILNGSEWQPHVAAIIRVERTVYIRSTKTGLLNRTSETAFYVANAMITAAEAANATRGHWGIENSSHYTRDVTMGEDASRIRSNPGVFARLRSFAYNILKANRIGTLAQDRYRAALGGLGRLLKLLGVGQR
;
A
#
# COMPACT_ATOMS: atom_id res chain seq x y z
N MET A 1 9.17 -2.02 8.06
CA MET A 1 8.50 -0.88 8.75
C MET A 1 9.57 0.17 9.01
N LEU A 2 9.36 1.38 8.54
CA LEU A 2 10.33 2.49 8.65
C LEU A 2 10.03 3.36 9.88
N ALA A 3 8.75 3.56 10.19
CA ALA A 3 8.30 4.34 11.33
C ALA A 3 7.02 3.73 11.92
N HIS A 4 6.70 4.11 13.15
CA HIS A 4 5.51 3.69 13.87
C HIS A 4 5.05 4.83 14.77
N LEU A 5 3.75 5.10 14.75
CA LEU A 5 3.09 6.03 15.65
C LEU A 5 2.02 5.26 16.43
N ASP A 6 2.01 5.40 17.76
CA ASP A 6 0.93 4.84 18.57
C ASP A 6 -0.30 5.73 18.43
N ILE A 7 -1.44 5.11 18.17
CA ILE A 7 -2.73 5.78 18.09
C ILE A 7 -3.48 5.42 19.36
N ASP A 8 -3.83 6.44 20.18
CA ASP A 8 -4.70 6.23 21.33
C ASP A 8 -6.12 5.84 20.89
N GLU A 9 -6.87 5.14 21.72
CA GLU A 9 -8.26 4.69 21.43
C GLU A 9 -9.20 5.82 20.97
N LYS A 10 -8.87 7.07 21.26
CA LYS A 10 -9.63 8.28 20.89
C LYS A 10 -9.05 9.04 19.71
N SER A 11 -7.88 8.68 19.19
CA SER A 11 -7.24 9.38 18.08
C SER A 11 -7.61 8.74 16.74
N ASN A 12 -7.83 9.61 15.75
CA ASN A 12 -8.15 9.18 14.38
C ASN A 12 -6.86 8.83 13.63
N GLU A 13 -6.88 7.76 12.84
CA GLU A 13 -5.78 7.32 11.98
C GLU A 13 -5.33 8.41 10.99
N ILE A 14 -6.24 9.25 10.51
CA ILE A 14 -5.96 10.32 9.56
C ILE A 14 -4.93 11.34 10.08
N PRO A 15 -5.12 11.97 11.27
CA PRO A 15 -4.09 12.86 11.83
C PRO A 15 -2.76 12.17 12.11
N ALA A 16 -2.81 10.91 12.54
CA ALA A 16 -1.60 10.12 12.80
C ALA A 16 -0.78 9.91 11.52
N ALA A 17 -1.43 9.60 10.39
CA ALA A 17 -0.75 9.47 9.11
C ALA A 17 -0.11 10.79 8.65
N GLN A 18 -0.76 11.93 8.89
CA GLN A 18 -0.22 13.27 8.57
C GLN A 18 1.06 13.57 9.38
N VAL A 19 1.03 13.29 10.69
CA VAL A 19 2.22 13.43 11.57
C VAL A 19 3.33 12.48 11.13
N LEU A 20 2.98 11.24 10.77
CA LEU A 20 3.93 10.24 10.31
C LEU A 20 4.63 10.70 9.02
N LEU A 21 3.87 11.20 8.04
CA LEU A 21 4.42 11.76 6.79
C LEU A 21 5.46 12.84 7.08
N ALA A 22 5.12 13.81 7.93
CA ALA A 22 6.02 14.89 8.31
C ALA A 22 7.29 14.41 9.03
N SER A 23 7.24 13.27 9.72
CA SER A 23 8.34 12.73 10.53
C SER A 23 9.23 11.71 9.81
N LEU A 24 8.91 11.31 8.57
CA LEU A 24 9.64 10.24 7.87
C LEU A 24 11.13 10.55 7.64
N GLY A 25 11.49 11.81 7.45
CA GLY A 25 12.88 12.22 7.20
C GLY A 25 13.53 11.57 5.97
N ILE A 26 12.73 11.07 5.04
CA ILE A 26 13.17 10.45 3.79
C ILE A 26 13.05 11.52 2.70
N PRO A 27 14.12 11.80 1.93
CA PRO A 27 14.04 12.79 0.87
C PRO A 27 13.12 12.31 -0.26
N ALA A 28 12.17 13.17 -0.66
CA ALA A 28 11.24 12.98 -1.78
C ALA A 28 10.60 11.56 -1.83
N PRO A 29 9.94 11.05 -0.77
CA PRO A 29 9.41 9.72 -0.78
C PRO A 29 8.15 9.63 -1.66
N LEU A 30 7.99 8.49 -2.37
CA LEU A 30 6.74 8.13 -3.03
C LEU A 30 5.89 7.30 -2.04
N VAL A 31 4.75 7.83 -1.62
CA VAL A 31 3.88 7.22 -0.61
C VAL A 31 2.52 6.90 -1.21
N THR A 32 2.05 5.67 -1.00
CA THR A 32 0.70 5.25 -1.38
C THR A 32 -0.20 5.16 -0.17
N LEU A 33 -1.40 5.69 -0.27
CA LEU A 33 -2.38 5.71 0.80
C LEU A 33 -3.73 5.17 0.30
N ASP A 34 -4.50 4.58 1.20
CA ASP A 34 -5.86 4.15 0.91
C ASP A 34 -6.84 5.35 0.86
N ALA A 35 -8.10 5.07 0.51
CA ALA A 35 -9.11 6.10 0.34
C ALA A 35 -9.45 6.86 1.64
N LEU A 36 -9.25 6.27 2.82
CA LEU A 36 -9.48 6.93 4.10
C LEU A 36 -8.64 8.21 4.23
N HIS A 37 -7.44 8.19 3.69
CA HIS A 37 -6.50 9.30 3.71
C HIS A 37 -6.66 10.31 2.57
N CYS A 38 -7.69 10.16 1.72
CA CYS A 38 -8.02 11.14 0.68
C CYS A 38 -8.64 12.40 1.30
N GLN A 39 -7.79 13.22 1.92
CA GLN A 39 -8.12 14.44 2.65
C GLN A 39 -7.14 15.54 2.25
N LYS A 40 -7.62 16.78 2.09
CA LYS A 40 -6.77 17.94 1.69
C LYS A 40 -5.59 18.12 2.63
N LYS A 41 -5.81 18.01 3.95
CA LYS A 41 -4.74 18.10 4.97
C LYS A 41 -3.66 17.02 4.80
N THR A 42 -3.99 15.86 4.26
CA THR A 42 -3.00 14.81 3.96
C THR A 42 -2.10 15.23 2.80
N PHE A 43 -2.67 15.87 1.78
CA PHE A 43 -1.89 16.41 0.65
C PHE A 43 -1.02 17.59 1.09
N GLU A 44 -1.52 18.48 1.97
CA GLU A 44 -0.75 19.56 2.58
C GLU A 44 0.44 19.03 3.39
N ALA A 45 0.21 17.99 4.21
CA ALA A 45 1.28 17.33 4.96
C ALA A 45 2.30 16.66 4.03
N GLY A 46 1.85 16.03 2.95
CA GLY A 46 2.71 15.45 1.91
C GLY A 46 3.57 16.51 1.23
N ALA A 47 2.98 17.63 0.84
CA ALA A 47 3.71 18.75 0.23
C ALA A 47 4.76 19.34 1.19
N THR A 48 4.41 19.48 2.48
CA THR A 48 5.35 19.95 3.51
C THR A 48 6.54 18.99 3.68
N ALA A 49 6.31 17.69 3.51
CA ALA A 49 7.33 16.64 3.61
C ALA A 49 8.09 16.37 2.29
N ASP A 50 7.84 17.16 1.25
CA ASP A 50 8.37 16.93 -0.12
C ASP A 50 8.06 15.50 -0.63
N ALA A 51 6.88 14.98 -0.26
CA ALA A 51 6.44 13.63 -0.59
C ALA A 51 5.52 13.62 -1.80
N THR A 52 5.77 12.71 -2.74
CA THR A 52 4.81 12.37 -3.79
C THR A 52 3.79 11.40 -3.20
N LEU A 53 2.53 11.81 -3.16
CA LEU A 53 1.42 10.99 -2.67
C LEU A 53 0.63 10.41 -3.84
N ILE A 54 0.30 9.13 -3.75
CA ILE A 54 -0.72 8.47 -4.58
C ILE A 54 -1.80 7.98 -3.63
N VAL A 55 -2.98 8.58 -3.70
CA VAL A 55 -4.09 8.30 -2.78
C VAL A 55 -5.28 7.74 -3.55
N GLN A 56 -5.83 6.63 -3.08
CA GLN A 56 -7.03 6.05 -3.69
C GLN A 56 -8.22 6.97 -3.47
N VAL A 57 -9.08 7.09 -4.49
CA VAL A 57 -10.34 7.83 -4.42
C VAL A 57 -11.50 6.87 -4.52
N LYS A 58 -12.45 6.99 -3.60
CA LYS A 58 -13.67 6.19 -3.51
C LYS A 58 -14.86 7.09 -3.11
N ASP A 59 -15.93 6.45 -2.69
CA ASP A 59 -17.20 7.11 -2.32
C ASP A 59 -17.11 8.03 -1.08
N ASN A 60 -15.99 7.99 -0.33
CA ASN A 60 -15.71 8.96 0.73
C ASN A 60 -15.43 10.38 0.18
N GLN A 61 -15.08 10.49 -1.10
CA GLN A 61 -14.93 11.75 -1.85
C GLN A 61 -15.72 11.65 -3.17
N PRO A 62 -17.07 11.64 -3.11
CA PRO A 62 -17.92 11.28 -4.25
C PRO A 62 -17.76 12.24 -5.45
N THR A 63 -17.60 13.53 -5.18
CA THR A 63 -17.41 14.54 -6.25
C THR A 63 -16.06 14.33 -6.94
N LEU A 64 -14.97 14.17 -6.19
CA LEU A 64 -13.65 13.92 -6.76
C LEU A 64 -13.61 12.59 -7.51
N HIS A 65 -14.30 11.56 -6.98
CA HIS A 65 -14.40 10.26 -7.63
C HIS A 65 -15.09 10.36 -8.99
N GLN A 66 -16.21 11.09 -9.07
CA GLN A 66 -16.89 11.33 -10.33
C GLN A 66 -16.02 12.15 -11.30
N GLN A 67 -15.39 13.21 -10.83
CA GLN A 67 -14.47 14.00 -11.65
C GLN A 67 -13.31 13.16 -12.19
N ALA A 68 -12.73 12.27 -11.39
CA ALA A 68 -11.68 11.35 -11.84
C ALA A 68 -12.18 10.38 -12.93
N GLN A 69 -13.43 9.91 -12.85
CA GLN A 69 -14.05 9.08 -13.89
C GLN A 69 -14.26 9.86 -15.18
N ASP A 70 -14.76 11.09 -15.07
CA ASP A 70 -15.02 11.97 -16.21
C ASP A 70 -13.70 12.30 -16.93
N ILE A 71 -12.64 12.68 -16.21
CA ILE A 71 -11.30 12.93 -16.74
C ILE A 71 -10.79 11.70 -17.51
N CYS A 72 -10.88 10.51 -16.92
CA CYS A 72 -10.43 9.28 -17.58
C CYS A 72 -11.23 8.92 -18.84
N THR A 73 -12.37 9.57 -19.09
CA THR A 73 -13.22 9.32 -20.25
C THR A 73 -13.04 10.40 -21.32
N THR A 74 -12.81 11.64 -20.93
CA THR A 74 -12.76 12.80 -21.82
C THR A 74 -11.35 13.24 -22.18
N GLU A 75 -10.39 13.10 -21.25
CA GLU A 75 -9.04 13.59 -21.45
C GLU A 75 -8.14 12.57 -22.15
N ALA A 76 -7.15 13.07 -22.89
CA ALA A 76 -6.12 12.23 -23.49
C ALA A 76 -5.19 11.64 -22.42
N GLN A 77 -4.87 10.36 -22.55
CA GLN A 77 -3.91 9.72 -21.67
C GLN A 77 -2.49 10.29 -21.88
N LEU A 78 -1.80 10.57 -20.79
CA LEU A 78 -0.40 11.02 -20.82
C LEU A 78 0.57 9.83 -20.94
N SER A 79 0.28 8.76 -20.22
CA SER A 79 1.08 7.53 -20.24
C SER A 79 0.25 6.31 -19.86
N GLN A 80 0.69 5.14 -20.32
CA GLN A 80 0.07 3.86 -19.98
C GLN A 80 1.13 2.79 -19.74
N ALA A 81 0.90 1.93 -18.74
CA ALA A 81 1.70 0.75 -18.46
C ALA A 81 0.80 -0.46 -18.28
N SER A 82 1.24 -1.62 -18.78
CA SER A 82 0.51 -2.87 -18.61
C SER A 82 1.41 -3.95 -18.01
N SER A 83 0.83 -4.81 -17.20
CA SER A 83 1.50 -5.99 -16.66
C SER A 83 0.57 -7.19 -16.69
N ARG A 84 1.15 -8.39 -16.84
CA ARG A 84 0.41 -9.66 -16.82
C ARG A 84 1.14 -10.65 -15.95
N ASP A 85 0.41 -11.25 -15.02
CA ASP A 85 0.89 -12.28 -14.11
C ASP A 85 0.11 -13.57 -14.31
N LYS A 86 0.83 -14.67 -14.51
CA LYS A 86 0.24 -16.00 -14.61
C LYS A 86 0.79 -16.92 -13.55
N GLY A 87 -0.08 -17.61 -12.83
CA GLY A 87 0.34 -18.61 -11.86
C GLY A 87 -0.82 -19.27 -11.14
N ARG A 88 -0.65 -20.50 -10.73
CA ARG A 88 -1.60 -21.26 -9.88
C ARG A 88 -3.05 -21.22 -10.36
N GLY A 89 -3.29 -21.35 -11.67
CA GLY A 89 -4.63 -21.31 -12.27
C GLY A 89 -5.26 -19.91 -12.36
N ARG A 90 -4.47 -18.87 -12.15
CA ARG A 90 -4.86 -17.46 -12.25
C ARG A 90 -4.05 -16.77 -13.35
N ASP A 91 -4.73 -15.96 -14.15
CA ASP A 91 -4.14 -15.06 -15.14
C ASP A 91 -4.67 -13.67 -14.85
N GLU A 92 -3.80 -12.74 -14.49
CA GLU A 92 -4.15 -11.39 -14.10
C GLU A 92 -3.47 -10.41 -15.03
N THR A 93 -4.26 -9.49 -15.58
CA THR A 93 -3.78 -8.34 -16.36
C THR A 93 -4.13 -7.07 -15.62
N ARG A 94 -3.17 -6.16 -15.51
CA ARG A 94 -3.35 -4.80 -14.98
C ARG A 94 -2.93 -3.80 -16.04
N VAL A 95 -3.75 -2.78 -16.21
CA VAL A 95 -3.47 -1.61 -17.04
C VAL A 95 -3.55 -0.39 -16.15
N VAL A 96 -2.48 0.38 -16.11
CA VAL A 96 -2.40 1.64 -15.36
C VAL A 96 -2.27 2.76 -16.37
N THR A 97 -3.16 3.73 -16.31
CA THR A 97 -3.19 4.89 -17.20
C THR A 97 -3.17 6.16 -16.37
N VAL A 98 -2.34 7.12 -16.77
CA VAL A 98 -2.21 8.43 -16.13
C VAL A 98 -2.78 9.50 -17.05
N PHE A 99 -3.54 10.43 -16.47
CA PHE A 99 -4.19 11.53 -17.14
C PHE A 99 -3.83 12.86 -16.48
N ASP A 100 -3.83 13.92 -17.27
CA ASP A 100 -3.84 15.29 -16.77
C ASP A 100 -5.23 15.59 -16.16
N PRO A 101 -5.32 16.27 -15.01
CA PRO A 101 -6.60 16.68 -14.47
C PRO A 101 -7.42 17.60 -15.39
N GLY A 102 -6.76 18.27 -16.34
CA GLY A 102 -7.37 19.18 -17.29
C GLY A 102 -8.12 20.32 -16.60
N GLU A 103 -9.17 20.81 -17.27
CA GLU A 103 -10.02 21.87 -16.73
C GLU A 103 -11.11 21.38 -15.78
N ILE A 104 -11.34 20.07 -15.67
CA ILE A 104 -12.43 19.49 -14.88
C ILE A 104 -12.25 19.78 -13.39
N LEU A 105 -11.01 19.87 -12.92
CA LEU A 105 -10.72 20.23 -11.52
C LEU A 105 -10.64 21.75 -11.28
N ASN A 106 -10.73 22.59 -12.32
CA ASN A 106 -10.64 24.03 -12.17
C ASN A 106 -11.74 24.59 -11.25
N GLY A 107 -11.35 25.43 -10.28
CA GLY A 107 -12.25 25.99 -9.29
C GLY A 107 -12.74 25.01 -8.22
N SER A 108 -12.35 23.73 -8.30
CA SER A 108 -12.60 22.77 -7.22
C SER A 108 -11.62 22.94 -6.08
N GLU A 109 -11.99 22.48 -4.89
CA GLU A 109 -11.11 22.46 -3.72
C GLU A 109 -9.89 21.52 -3.90
N TRP A 110 -9.90 20.66 -4.92
CA TRP A 110 -8.85 19.71 -5.21
C TRP A 110 -7.81 20.22 -6.21
N GLN A 111 -8.13 21.28 -6.93
CA GLN A 111 -7.21 21.86 -7.92
C GLN A 111 -5.78 22.11 -7.41
N PRO A 112 -5.55 22.67 -6.21
CA PRO A 112 -4.20 22.90 -5.71
C PRO A 112 -3.49 21.64 -5.21
N HIS A 113 -4.18 20.51 -5.08
CA HIS A 113 -3.67 19.29 -4.46
C HIS A 113 -3.45 18.15 -5.43
N VAL A 114 -4.08 18.19 -6.62
CA VAL A 114 -4.07 17.08 -7.58
C VAL A 114 -3.37 17.51 -8.86
N ALA A 115 -2.26 16.87 -9.17
CA ALA A 115 -1.49 17.08 -10.39
C ALA A 115 -1.69 15.96 -11.43
N ALA A 116 -2.14 14.77 -11.02
CA ALA A 116 -2.41 13.66 -11.93
C ALA A 116 -3.56 12.79 -11.44
N ILE A 117 -4.32 12.24 -12.39
CA ILE A 117 -5.35 11.22 -12.19
C ILE A 117 -4.81 9.89 -12.70
N ILE A 118 -5.01 8.83 -11.93
CA ILE A 118 -4.51 7.49 -12.26
C ILE A 118 -5.69 6.53 -12.26
N ARG A 119 -5.89 5.83 -13.37
CA ARG A 119 -6.85 4.72 -13.48
C ARG A 119 -6.08 3.40 -13.50
N VAL A 120 -6.49 2.49 -12.63
CA VAL A 120 -5.97 1.12 -12.57
C VAL A 120 -7.11 0.17 -12.93
N GLU A 121 -6.98 -0.51 -14.07
CA GLU A 121 -7.90 -1.54 -14.52
C GLU A 121 -7.27 -2.91 -14.30
N ARG A 122 -7.97 -3.78 -13.59
CA ARG A 122 -7.51 -5.12 -13.25
C ARG A 122 -8.50 -6.14 -13.75
N THR A 123 -8.04 -7.06 -14.59
CA THR A 123 -8.84 -8.19 -15.07
C THR A 123 -8.17 -9.48 -14.61
N VAL A 124 -8.94 -10.36 -13.98
CA VAL A 124 -8.46 -11.64 -13.45
C VAL A 124 -9.30 -12.78 -14.02
N TYR A 125 -8.63 -13.77 -14.54
CA TYR A 125 -9.21 -15.04 -14.94
C TYR A 125 -8.76 -16.12 -13.95
N ILE A 126 -9.71 -16.80 -13.32
CA ILE A 126 -9.43 -17.89 -12.37
C ILE A 126 -10.13 -19.15 -12.88
N ARG A 127 -9.37 -20.24 -13.07
CA ARG A 127 -9.95 -21.54 -13.37
C ARG A 127 -10.45 -22.19 -12.07
N SER A 128 -11.73 -22.48 -12.00
CA SER A 128 -12.31 -23.20 -10.87
C SER A 128 -11.74 -24.63 -10.83
N THR A 129 -11.19 -25.03 -9.70
CA THR A 129 -10.71 -26.40 -9.47
C THR A 129 -11.83 -27.41 -9.39
N LYS A 130 -13.06 -26.97 -9.06
CA LYS A 130 -14.25 -27.85 -8.92
C LYS A 130 -14.95 -28.08 -10.25
N THR A 131 -15.13 -27.04 -11.07
CA THR A 131 -15.93 -27.09 -12.29
C THR A 131 -15.11 -27.03 -13.58
N GLY A 132 -13.82 -26.70 -13.49
CA GLY A 132 -12.96 -26.46 -14.66
C GLY A 132 -13.28 -25.16 -15.41
N LEU A 133 -14.35 -24.44 -15.04
CA LEU A 133 -14.78 -23.23 -15.71
C LEU A 133 -13.85 -22.04 -15.42
N LEU A 134 -13.74 -21.16 -16.39
CA LEU A 134 -12.96 -19.93 -16.29
C LEU A 134 -13.87 -18.79 -15.81
N ASN A 135 -13.62 -18.27 -14.61
CA ASN A 135 -14.30 -17.10 -14.07
C ASN A 135 -13.49 -15.86 -14.39
N ARG A 136 -14.15 -14.81 -14.89
CA ARG A 136 -13.55 -13.50 -15.14
C ARG A 136 -14.11 -12.50 -14.12
N THR A 137 -13.20 -11.75 -13.48
CA THR A 137 -13.53 -10.55 -12.69
C THR A 137 -12.79 -9.36 -13.26
N SER A 138 -13.44 -8.19 -13.27
CA SER A 138 -12.84 -6.94 -13.68
C SER A 138 -13.12 -5.88 -12.62
N GLU A 139 -12.13 -5.10 -12.31
CA GLU A 139 -12.17 -4.06 -11.27
C GLU A 139 -11.45 -2.82 -11.80
N THR A 140 -12.00 -1.64 -11.54
CA THR A 140 -11.38 -0.36 -11.86
C THR A 140 -11.24 0.44 -10.57
N ALA A 141 -10.04 0.95 -10.32
CA ALA A 141 -9.75 1.80 -9.18
C ALA A 141 -9.15 3.13 -9.67
N PHE A 142 -9.51 4.21 -8.98
CA PHE A 142 -9.03 5.55 -9.28
C PHE A 142 -8.15 6.06 -8.14
N TYR A 143 -7.08 6.76 -8.52
CA TYR A 143 -6.15 7.38 -7.60
C TYR A 143 -5.87 8.80 -8.08
N VAL A 144 -5.49 9.65 -7.14
CA VAL A 144 -4.99 11.00 -7.41
C VAL A 144 -3.56 11.14 -6.89
N ALA A 145 -2.75 11.92 -7.58
CA ALA A 145 -1.39 12.22 -7.14
C ALA A 145 -1.17 13.73 -7.07
N ASN A 146 -0.36 14.18 -6.08
CA ASN A 146 0.01 15.59 -5.91
C ASN A 146 1.18 16.05 -6.81
N ALA A 147 1.74 15.13 -7.57
CA ALA A 147 2.80 15.42 -8.53
C ALA A 147 2.55 14.63 -9.83
N MET A 148 3.11 15.13 -10.93
CA MET A 148 3.12 14.37 -12.19
C MET A 148 3.93 13.10 -12.00
N ILE A 149 3.38 11.98 -12.48
CA ILE A 149 3.97 10.65 -12.35
C ILE A 149 3.78 9.86 -13.63
N THR A 150 4.70 8.99 -13.96
CA THR A 150 4.54 8.08 -15.09
C THR A 150 3.65 6.88 -14.72
N ALA A 151 3.01 6.27 -15.72
CA ALA A 151 2.20 5.08 -15.50
C ALA A 151 3.03 3.89 -14.97
N ALA A 152 4.31 3.80 -15.29
CA ALA A 152 5.20 2.77 -14.77
C ALA A 152 5.47 2.95 -13.26
N GLU A 153 5.74 4.17 -12.81
CA GLU A 153 5.90 4.49 -11.39
C GLU A 153 4.60 4.26 -10.61
N ALA A 154 3.46 4.74 -11.15
CA ALA A 154 2.15 4.51 -10.56
C ALA A 154 1.81 3.02 -10.45
N ALA A 155 2.13 2.21 -11.49
CA ALA A 155 1.94 0.77 -11.49
C ALA A 155 2.78 0.07 -10.40
N ASN A 156 4.04 0.44 -10.27
CA ASN A 156 4.93 -0.11 -9.24
C ASN A 156 4.46 0.28 -7.83
N ALA A 157 4.09 1.53 -7.62
CA ALA A 157 3.64 2.05 -6.34
C ALA A 157 2.33 1.39 -5.88
N THR A 158 1.29 1.36 -6.74
CA THR A 158 0.01 0.74 -6.42
C THR A 158 0.13 -0.77 -6.20
N ARG A 159 0.99 -1.45 -6.98
CA ARG A 159 1.29 -2.86 -6.77
C ARG A 159 2.01 -3.11 -5.43
N GLY A 160 2.94 -2.23 -5.05
CA GLY A 160 3.63 -2.27 -3.76
C GLY A 160 2.67 -2.14 -2.58
N HIS A 161 1.69 -1.25 -2.67
CA HIS A 161 0.64 -1.07 -1.67
C HIS A 161 -0.14 -2.38 -1.41
N TRP A 162 -0.66 -3.01 -2.46
CA TRP A 162 -1.33 -4.31 -2.36
C TRP A 162 -0.40 -5.43 -1.85
N GLY A 163 0.90 -5.31 -2.11
CA GLY A 163 1.91 -6.22 -1.58
C GLY A 163 2.04 -6.15 -0.06
N ILE A 164 1.81 -4.98 0.54
CA ILE A 164 1.83 -4.81 2.00
C ILE A 164 0.66 -5.55 2.64
N GLU A 165 -0.56 -5.39 2.13
CA GLU A 165 -1.75 -6.08 2.63
C GLU A 165 -1.58 -7.60 2.56
N ASN A 166 -1.21 -8.12 1.40
CA ASN A 166 -1.11 -9.56 1.16
C ASN A 166 0.12 -10.23 1.80
N SER A 167 1.17 -9.48 2.14
CA SER A 167 2.39 -10.06 2.71
C SER A 167 2.63 -9.64 4.16
N SER A 168 2.55 -8.35 4.49
CA SER A 168 2.88 -7.86 5.81
C SER A 168 1.71 -8.06 6.78
N HIS A 169 0.51 -7.56 6.45
CA HIS A 169 -0.66 -7.70 7.31
C HIS A 169 -1.02 -9.17 7.47
N TYR A 170 -1.25 -9.91 6.38
CA TYR A 170 -1.55 -11.33 6.45
C TYR A 170 -0.53 -12.14 7.29
N THR A 171 0.77 -11.85 7.15
CA THR A 171 1.78 -12.55 7.92
C THR A 171 1.73 -12.21 9.40
N ARG A 172 1.51 -10.94 9.75
CA ARG A 172 1.38 -10.53 11.16
C ARG A 172 0.13 -11.12 11.78
N ASP A 173 -0.99 -11.06 11.10
CA ASP A 173 -2.28 -11.53 11.59
C ASP A 173 -2.31 -13.06 11.72
N VAL A 174 -2.00 -13.77 10.65
CA VAL A 174 -2.10 -15.23 10.57
C VAL A 174 -0.82 -15.91 11.09
N THR A 175 0.36 -15.55 10.56
CA THR A 175 1.61 -16.26 10.90
C THR A 175 2.13 -15.90 12.29
N MET A 176 2.00 -14.62 12.69
CA MET A 176 2.44 -14.15 14.01
C MET A 176 1.32 -14.06 15.05
N GLY A 177 0.06 -14.32 14.64
CA GLY A 177 -1.09 -14.37 15.53
C GLY A 177 -1.43 -13.02 16.17
N GLU A 178 -1.29 -11.92 15.42
CA GLU A 178 -1.55 -10.58 15.95
C GLU A 178 -3.03 -10.40 16.28
N ASP A 179 -3.95 -10.77 15.39
CA ASP A 179 -5.40 -10.73 15.61
C ASP A 179 -5.87 -11.63 16.76
N ALA A 180 -5.19 -12.76 16.97
CA ALA A 180 -5.50 -13.68 18.05
C ALA A 180 -4.89 -13.23 19.40
N SER A 181 -4.16 -12.12 19.45
CA SER A 181 -3.46 -11.67 20.65
C SER A 181 -4.43 -11.18 21.71
N ARG A 182 -4.31 -11.74 22.91
CA ARG A 182 -5.11 -11.35 24.09
C ARG A 182 -4.30 -10.48 25.07
N ILE A 183 -3.18 -9.93 24.63
CA ILE A 183 -2.34 -9.08 25.47
C ILE A 183 -3.06 -7.76 25.72
N ARG A 184 -3.38 -7.46 26.98
CA ARG A 184 -4.09 -6.27 27.42
C ARG A 184 -3.15 -5.18 27.96
N SER A 185 -1.98 -5.58 28.47
CA SER A 185 -1.00 -4.64 29.00
C SER A 185 0.01 -4.30 27.89
N ASN A 186 0.10 -3.01 27.56
CA ASN A 186 1.01 -2.48 26.54
C ASN A 186 0.93 -3.19 25.16
N PRO A 187 -0.26 -3.36 24.56
CA PRO A 187 -0.42 -4.09 23.30
C PRO A 187 0.43 -3.50 22.16
N GLY A 188 0.63 -2.18 22.13
CA GLY A 188 1.46 -1.49 21.13
C GLY A 188 2.95 -1.91 21.17
N VAL A 189 3.50 -2.22 22.33
CA VAL A 189 4.87 -2.75 22.44
C VAL A 189 4.99 -4.09 21.74
N PHE A 190 4.02 -4.99 21.92
CA PHE A 190 4.02 -6.30 21.27
C PHE A 190 3.79 -6.22 19.77
N ALA A 191 2.96 -5.28 19.30
CA ALA A 191 2.78 -5.00 17.87
C ALA A 191 4.10 -4.53 17.24
N ARG A 192 4.83 -3.64 17.90
CA ARG A 192 6.17 -3.20 17.48
C ARG A 192 7.18 -4.34 17.45
N LEU A 193 7.24 -5.16 18.48
CA LEU A 193 8.13 -6.33 18.53
C LEU A 193 7.83 -7.32 17.39
N ARG A 194 6.56 -7.57 17.07
CA ARG A 194 6.17 -8.41 15.91
C ARG A 194 6.62 -7.79 14.59
N SER A 195 6.50 -6.47 14.45
CA SER A 195 6.95 -5.76 13.26
C SER A 195 8.48 -5.84 13.07
N PHE A 196 9.26 -5.70 14.13
CA PHE A 196 10.71 -5.93 14.09
C PHE A 196 11.06 -7.37 13.74
N ALA A 197 10.41 -8.34 14.38
CA ALA A 197 10.60 -9.76 14.08
C ALA A 197 10.26 -10.07 12.62
N TYR A 198 9.17 -9.51 12.09
CA TYR A 198 8.81 -9.63 10.67
C TYR A 198 9.92 -9.08 9.76
N ASN A 199 10.43 -7.88 10.04
CA ASN A 199 11.49 -7.26 9.22
C ASN A 199 12.77 -8.12 9.22
N ILE A 200 13.18 -8.62 10.38
CA ILE A 200 14.37 -9.48 10.53
C ILE A 200 14.18 -10.77 9.75
N LEU A 201 13.06 -11.47 9.93
CA LEU A 201 12.77 -12.71 9.20
C LEU A 201 12.66 -12.48 7.70
N LYS A 202 12.07 -11.35 7.26
CA LYS A 202 11.96 -11.00 5.84
C LYS A 202 13.32 -10.72 5.22
N ALA A 203 14.19 -9.99 5.91
CA ALA A 203 15.54 -9.68 5.45
C ALA A 203 16.44 -10.93 5.34
N ASN A 204 16.23 -11.92 6.21
CA ASN A 204 17.00 -13.18 6.26
C ASN A 204 16.22 -14.37 5.66
N ARG A 205 15.31 -14.13 4.77
CA ARG A 205 14.38 -15.13 4.26
C ARG A 205 15.08 -16.22 3.46
N ILE A 206 14.83 -17.48 3.83
CA ILE A 206 15.30 -18.70 3.14
C ILE A 206 14.10 -19.52 2.62
N GLY A 207 12.99 -19.51 3.37
CA GLY A 207 11.78 -20.24 3.06
C GLY A 207 10.52 -19.37 3.13
N THR A 208 9.40 -19.94 3.58
CA THR A 208 8.24 -19.12 3.96
C THR A 208 8.49 -18.49 5.32
N LEU A 209 7.87 -17.32 5.59
CA LEU A 209 8.04 -16.65 6.90
C LEU A 209 7.62 -17.54 8.08
N ALA A 210 6.61 -18.40 7.89
CA ALA A 210 6.21 -19.39 8.91
C ALA A 210 7.32 -20.40 9.18
N GLN A 211 7.96 -20.94 8.13
CA GLN A 211 9.08 -21.87 8.26
C GLN A 211 10.31 -21.20 8.90
N ASP A 212 10.61 -19.97 8.50
CA ASP A 212 11.76 -19.24 9.02
C ASP A 212 11.55 -18.86 10.48
N ARG A 213 10.33 -18.48 10.90
CA ARG A 213 9.96 -18.30 12.31
C ARG A 213 10.15 -19.59 13.11
N TYR A 214 9.67 -20.71 12.61
CA TYR A 214 9.81 -22.00 13.26
C TYR A 214 11.30 -22.42 13.39
N ARG A 215 12.08 -22.25 12.32
CA ARG A 215 13.52 -22.51 12.34
C ARG A 215 14.26 -21.59 13.32
N ALA A 216 13.87 -20.32 13.43
CA ALA A 216 14.45 -19.39 14.40
C ALA A 216 14.17 -19.85 15.83
N ALA A 217 12.94 -20.26 16.12
CA ALA A 217 12.55 -20.77 17.43
C ALA A 217 13.30 -22.05 17.81
N LEU A 218 13.41 -23.02 16.90
CA LEU A 218 14.14 -24.27 17.13
C LEU A 218 15.67 -24.09 17.23
N GLY A 219 16.21 -23.09 16.53
CA GLY A 219 17.66 -22.84 16.51
C GLY A 219 18.20 -22.15 17.76
N GLY A 220 17.34 -21.79 18.70
CA GLY A 220 17.70 -21.16 19.97
C GLY A 220 18.43 -19.81 19.82
N LEU A 221 19.05 -19.38 20.90
CA LEU A 221 19.71 -18.07 21.02
C LEU A 221 20.82 -17.86 19.97
N GLY A 222 21.62 -18.88 19.70
CA GLY A 222 22.71 -18.77 18.73
C GLY A 222 22.26 -18.45 17.32
N ARG A 223 21.10 -18.98 16.88
CA ARG A 223 20.50 -18.64 15.58
C ARG A 223 19.88 -17.25 15.59
N LEU A 224 19.22 -16.85 16.67
CA LEU A 224 18.67 -15.51 16.83
C LEU A 224 19.76 -14.44 16.74
N LEU A 225 20.89 -14.64 17.40
CA LEU A 225 22.03 -13.71 17.35
C LEU A 225 22.59 -13.59 15.92
N LYS A 226 22.67 -14.68 15.17
CA LYS A 226 23.08 -14.65 13.75
C LYS A 226 22.09 -13.86 12.88
N LEU A 227 20.79 -14.03 13.10
CA LEU A 227 19.75 -13.28 12.37
C LEU A 227 19.81 -11.77 12.67
N LEU A 228 20.23 -11.40 13.85
CA LEU A 228 20.42 -10.01 14.29
C LEU A 228 21.78 -9.43 13.87
N GLY A 229 22.66 -10.23 13.24
CA GLY A 229 24.03 -9.80 12.90
C GLY A 229 24.94 -9.64 14.12
N VAL A 230 24.56 -10.16 15.28
CA VAL A 230 25.35 -10.11 16.51
C VAL A 230 26.24 -11.35 16.57
N GLY A 231 27.55 -11.13 16.71
CA GLY A 231 28.53 -12.24 16.86
C GLY A 231 29.23 -12.68 15.57
N GLN A 232 29.10 -11.90 14.47
CA GLN A 232 30.01 -12.00 13.31
C GLN A 232 31.15 -10.96 13.51
N ARG A 233 32.10 -11.30 14.36
CA ARG A 233 33.45 -10.72 14.39
C ARG A 233 34.46 -11.85 14.29
#